data_5a46b63155248d9a1b636c7c7fdc287b
#
_entry.id   5a46b63155248d9a1b636c7c7fdc287b
#
_cell.length_a   1.000
_cell.length_b   1.000
_cell.length_c   1.000
_cell.angle_alpha   90.00
_cell.angle_beta   90.00
_cell.angle_gamma   90.00
#
_symmetry.space_group_name_H-M   'P 1'
#
loop_
_entity.id
_entity.type
_entity.pdbx_description
1 polymer ?
#
loop_
_entity_poly.entity_id
_entity_poly.type
_entity_poly.pdbx_seq_one_letter_code
_entity_poly.pdbx_strand_id
1 'polypeptide(L)'
;MAQITTTDANEFSSSAKFTPMRGFSNCHLQTMLPRLFRRQVKFTPYWQRLELXDGDFVDLAWSEDPAQAKHKPRLVVFHGLEGSLNSPYAHGLVEAAQKRGWLGVVMHFRGCSGEPNRMHRIYHSGETEDASWFLRWLQREFGHAPTAAVGYSLGGNMLACLLAKEGNDLPVDAAVIVSAPFMLEACSYHMEKGFSRVYQRYLLNLLKANAARKLAAYPGTLPINLAQLKSVRRIREFDDLITARIHGYADAIDYYRQCSAMPMLNRIAKPTLIIHAKDDPFMDHQVIPKPESLPPQVEYQLTEHGGHVGFIGGTLLHPQMWLESRIPDWLTTYLEAKSC
;
A
#
# COMPACT_ATOMS: atom_id res chain seq x y z
N MET A 1 15.98 -0.41 21.10
CA MET A 1 15.26 -1.68 20.92
C MET A 1 13.98 -1.41 20.15
N ALA A 2 13.77 -2.08 19.03
CA ALA A 2 12.51 -1.97 18.30
C ALA A 2 11.37 -2.51 19.16
N GLN A 3 10.33 -1.72 19.33
CA GLN A 3 9.18 -2.16 20.13
C GLN A 3 8.20 -2.91 19.25
N ILE A 4 8.04 -4.20 19.49
CA ILE A 4 6.88 -4.92 18.98
C ILE A 4 5.81 -4.83 20.07
N THR A 5 4.80 -4.03 19.83
CA THR A 5 3.66 -4.00 20.73
C THR A 5 2.73 -5.15 20.36
N THR A 6 2.82 -6.22 21.13
CA THR A 6 1.74 -7.21 21.17
C THR A 6 0.64 -6.63 22.07
N THR A 7 -0.59 -6.99 21.80
CA THR A 7 -1.78 -6.42 22.43
C THR A 7 -1.91 -6.66 23.94
N ASP A 8 -0.87 -7.14 24.61
CA ASP A 8 -0.92 -7.43 26.04
C ASP A 8 -0.29 -6.35 26.93
N ALA A 9 0.14 -5.23 26.36
CA ALA A 9 0.78 -4.19 27.16
C ALA A 9 -0.21 -3.07 27.53
N ASN A 10 -0.36 -2.89 28.80
CA ASN A 10 -1.29 -1.99 29.48
C ASN A 10 -0.97 -0.49 29.38
N GLU A 11 -0.41 0.02 28.29
CA GLU A 11 0.02 1.43 28.29
C GLU A 11 -0.21 2.22 26.97
N PHE A 12 -1.16 1.81 26.13
CA PHE A 12 -1.48 2.62 24.97
C PHE A 12 -2.90 3.14 25.02
N SER A 13 -3.11 4.33 24.47
CA SER A 13 -4.42 4.98 24.41
C SER A 13 -5.47 4.00 23.87
N SER A 14 -6.71 4.14 24.27
CA SER A 14 -7.80 3.25 23.84
C SER A 14 -7.93 3.17 22.31
N SER A 15 -7.45 4.17 21.58
CA SER A 15 -7.46 4.20 20.11
C SER A 15 -6.37 3.34 19.48
N ALA A 16 -5.34 2.98 20.24
CA ALA A 16 -4.21 2.20 19.71
C ALA A 16 -4.50 0.70 19.63
N LYS A 17 -5.45 0.20 20.43
CA LYS A 17 -5.80 -1.23 20.46
C LYS A 17 -6.93 -1.52 19.46
N PHE A 18 -6.70 -2.46 18.55
CA PHE A 18 -7.75 -2.91 17.63
C PHE A 18 -8.62 -3.98 18.29
N THR A 19 -9.95 -3.79 18.20
CA THR A 19 -10.93 -4.79 18.61
C THR A 19 -11.87 -5.03 17.42
N PRO A 20 -11.94 -6.26 16.92
CA PRO A 20 -12.81 -6.53 15.77
C PRO A 20 -14.29 -6.33 16.11
N MET A 21 -15.07 -5.94 15.12
CA MET A 21 -16.52 -5.82 15.23
C MET A 21 -17.11 -7.11 15.82
N ARG A 22 -17.97 -6.96 16.83
CA ARG A 22 -18.57 -8.11 17.54
C ARG A 22 -19.24 -9.08 16.56
N GLY A 23 -18.83 -10.34 16.61
CA GLY A 23 -19.32 -11.39 15.70
C GLY A 23 -18.61 -11.43 14.35
N PHE A 24 -17.65 -10.55 14.09
CA PHE A 24 -16.95 -10.45 12.80
C PHE A 24 -15.43 -10.50 12.96
N SER A 25 -14.96 -11.33 13.89
CA SER A 25 -13.51 -11.55 14.08
C SER A 25 -12.90 -12.46 12.99
N ASN A 26 -13.73 -13.11 12.16
CA ASN A 26 -13.25 -13.98 11.08
C ASN A 26 -12.45 -13.16 10.05
N CYS A 27 -11.27 -13.61 9.70
CA CYS A 27 -10.33 -12.88 8.82
C CYS A 27 -10.91 -12.60 7.43
N HIS A 28 -11.73 -13.52 6.91
CA HIS A 28 -12.34 -13.33 5.57
C HIS A 28 -13.40 -12.23 5.61
N LEU A 29 -14.20 -12.19 6.70
CA LEU A 29 -15.17 -11.12 6.89
C LEU A 29 -14.45 -9.77 7.04
N GLN A 30 -13.40 -9.73 7.86
CA GLN A 30 -12.58 -8.52 8.03
C GLN A 30 -12.03 -8.04 6.68
N THR A 31 -11.57 -8.96 5.83
CA THR A 31 -10.99 -8.63 4.52
C THR A 31 -12.03 -8.09 3.53
N MET A 32 -13.25 -8.66 3.56
CA MET A 32 -14.27 -8.39 2.52
C MET A 32 -15.24 -7.27 2.88
N LEU A 33 -15.56 -7.10 4.17
CA LEU A 33 -16.58 -6.14 4.61
C LEU A 33 -16.28 -4.67 4.29
N PRO A 34 -15.01 -4.19 4.28
CA PRO A 34 -14.76 -2.79 3.95
C PRO A 34 -15.40 -2.37 2.63
N ARG A 35 -15.46 -3.28 1.65
CA ARG A 35 -16.06 -3.03 0.34
C ARG A 35 -17.57 -2.80 0.42
N LEU A 36 -18.22 -3.34 1.47
CA LEU A 36 -19.67 -3.15 1.68
C LEU A 36 -19.96 -1.84 2.41
N PHE A 37 -19.11 -1.47 3.38
CA PHE A 37 -19.33 -0.28 4.21
C PHE A 37 -18.77 1.00 3.59
N ARG A 38 -17.73 0.88 2.74
CA ARG A 38 -17.02 2.01 2.13
C ARG A 38 -17.08 1.89 0.59
N ARG A 39 -18.27 2.03 0.02
CA ARG A 39 -18.46 1.84 -1.44
C ARG A 39 -18.12 3.05 -2.28
N GLN A 40 -18.23 4.25 -1.72
CA GLN A 40 -18.16 5.50 -2.49
C GLN A 40 -17.16 6.47 -1.89
N VAL A 41 -16.44 7.14 -2.77
CA VAL A 41 -15.60 8.29 -2.42
C VAL A 41 -16.53 9.44 -1.99
N LYS A 42 -16.25 10.05 -0.83
CA LYS A 42 -17.12 11.09 -0.24
C LYS A 42 -16.61 12.51 -0.46
N PHE A 43 -15.61 12.67 -1.29
CA PHE A 43 -15.09 14.00 -1.68
C PHE A 43 -14.95 14.04 -3.19
N THR A 44 -14.87 15.23 -3.78
CA THR A 44 -14.62 15.37 -5.21
C THR A 44 -13.11 15.42 -5.43
N PRO A 45 -12.51 14.38 -6.00
CA PRO A 45 -11.07 14.40 -6.18
C PRO A 45 -10.62 15.41 -7.25
N TYR A 46 -9.54 16.11 -6.95
CA TYR A 46 -8.84 16.93 -7.93
C TYR A 46 -7.83 15.99 -8.62
N TRP A 47 -7.98 15.78 -9.92
CA TRP A 47 -7.11 14.88 -10.67
C TRP A 47 -5.97 15.64 -11.32
N GLN A 48 -4.78 15.07 -11.25
CA GLN A 48 -3.59 15.64 -11.85
C GLN A 48 -2.74 14.52 -12.44
N ARG A 49 -2.34 14.65 -13.70
CA ARG A 49 -1.39 13.72 -14.33
C ARG A 49 0.03 14.21 -14.07
N LEU A 50 0.88 13.30 -13.61
CA LEU A 50 2.31 13.55 -13.42
C LEU A 50 3.07 12.78 -14.48
N GLU A 51 3.74 13.51 -15.38
CA GLU A 51 4.61 12.91 -16.41
C GLU A 51 5.93 12.47 -15.76
N LEU A 52 6.41 11.31 -16.17
CA LEU A 52 7.63 10.69 -15.64
C LEU A 52 8.78 10.83 -16.63
N UNK A 53 9.80 10.51 -16.17
CA UNK A 53 10.88 10.68 -16.83
C UNK A 53 11.04 9.95 -17.99
N ASP A 54 10.52 8.84 -18.04
CA ASP A 54 10.64 7.93 -19.20
C ASP A 54 9.56 8.14 -20.28
N GLY A 55 8.76 9.19 -20.13
CA GLY A 55 7.66 9.50 -21.07
C GLY A 55 6.36 8.80 -20.70
N ASP A 56 6.33 8.10 -19.59
CA ASP A 56 5.11 7.51 -19.04
C ASP A 56 4.46 8.48 -18.05
N PHE A 57 3.44 8.04 -17.33
CA PHE A 57 2.72 8.87 -16.37
C PHE A 57 2.18 8.07 -15.19
N VAL A 58 1.93 8.79 -14.12
CA VAL A 58 1.08 8.33 -13.01
C VAL A 58 0.01 9.39 -12.76
N ASP A 59 -1.17 8.97 -12.32
CA ASP A 59 -2.27 9.88 -12.02
C ASP A 59 -2.42 10.03 -10.51
N LEU A 60 -2.59 11.28 -10.08
CA LEU A 60 -2.71 11.69 -8.68
C LEU A 60 -4.15 12.10 -8.43
N ALA A 61 -4.78 11.51 -7.40
CA ALA A 61 -6.12 11.90 -6.96
C ALA A 61 -5.99 12.61 -5.61
N TRP A 62 -6.13 13.91 -5.61
CA TRP A 62 -5.99 14.77 -4.44
C TRP A 62 -7.33 14.97 -3.75
N SER A 63 -7.31 15.19 -2.44
CA SER A 63 -8.52 15.54 -1.67
C SER A 63 -9.06 16.92 -2.04
N GLU A 64 -8.21 17.80 -2.56
CA GLU A 64 -8.54 19.18 -3.00
C GLU A 64 -7.42 19.69 -3.90
N ASP A 65 -7.55 20.88 -4.47
CA ASP A 65 -6.53 21.48 -5.33
C ASP A 65 -5.21 21.67 -4.55
N PRO A 66 -4.13 20.95 -4.90
CA PRO A 66 -2.87 21.03 -4.16
C PRO A 66 -2.21 22.42 -4.22
N ALA A 67 -2.45 23.21 -5.26
CA ALA A 67 -1.88 24.56 -5.36
C ALA A 67 -2.48 25.48 -4.30
N GLN A 68 -3.78 25.28 -3.97
CA GLN A 68 -4.46 26.06 -2.94
C GLN A 68 -4.10 25.57 -1.52
N ALA A 69 -3.76 24.28 -1.40
CA ALA A 69 -3.54 23.59 -0.14
C ALA A 69 -2.07 23.32 0.16
N LYS A 70 -1.14 23.95 -0.57
CA LYS A 70 0.31 23.63 -0.49
C LYS A 70 0.91 23.83 0.90
N HIS A 71 0.28 24.63 1.73
CA HIS A 71 0.74 24.93 3.10
C HIS A 71 0.34 23.84 4.11
N LYS A 72 -0.59 22.97 3.73
CA LYS A 72 -1.11 21.91 4.64
C LYS A 72 -0.12 20.75 4.78
N PRO A 73 -0.10 20.10 5.94
CA PRO A 73 0.57 18.78 6.03
C PRO A 73 0.02 17.82 4.97
N ARG A 74 0.88 16.93 4.48
CA ARG A 74 0.56 16.06 3.34
C ARG A 74 0.52 14.58 3.73
N LEU A 75 -0.49 13.89 3.25
CA LEU A 75 -0.60 12.43 3.42
C LEU A 75 -0.66 11.78 2.03
N VAL A 76 0.39 11.03 1.69
CA VAL A 76 0.51 10.32 0.41
C VAL A 76 0.13 8.86 0.61
N VAL A 77 -0.75 8.32 -0.23
CA VAL A 77 -1.21 6.93 -0.17
C VAL A 77 -0.72 6.15 -1.39
N PHE A 78 -0.03 5.03 -1.13
CA PHE A 78 0.37 4.03 -2.12
C PHE A 78 -0.51 2.79 -1.95
N HIS A 79 -1.31 2.49 -2.96
CA HIS A 79 -2.32 1.44 -2.89
C HIS A 79 -1.74 0.03 -3.07
N GLY A 80 -2.57 -0.98 -2.84
CA GLY A 80 -2.21 -2.38 -3.04
C GLY A 80 -2.36 -2.83 -4.50
N LEU A 81 -2.16 -4.12 -4.73
CA LEU A 81 -2.22 -4.73 -6.06
C LEU A 81 -3.57 -4.42 -6.72
N GLU A 82 -3.54 -3.82 -7.92
CA GLU A 82 -4.71 -3.41 -8.71
C GLU A 82 -5.67 -2.48 -7.93
N GLY A 83 -5.13 -1.75 -6.96
CA GLY A 83 -5.89 -0.75 -6.20
C GLY A 83 -6.01 0.58 -6.94
N SER A 84 -6.73 1.51 -6.32
CA SER A 84 -6.94 2.86 -6.86
C SER A 84 -7.56 3.74 -5.77
N LEU A 85 -7.92 4.98 -6.13
CA LEU A 85 -8.71 5.84 -5.25
C LEU A 85 -10.01 5.13 -4.79
N ASN A 86 -10.57 4.26 -5.63
CA ASN A 86 -11.81 3.54 -5.30
C ASN A 86 -11.63 2.42 -4.28
N SER A 87 -10.39 2.10 -3.92
CA SER A 87 -10.13 1.13 -2.84
C SER A 87 -10.63 1.73 -1.51
N PRO A 88 -11.45 1.00 -0.74
CA PRO A 88 -12.04 1.55 0.50
C PRO A 88 -11.02 2.17 1.46
N TYR A 89 -9.88 1.51 1.64
CA TYR A 89 -8.82 1.99 2.53
C TYR A 89 -8.18 3.29 2.00
N ALA A 90 -8.10 3.44 0.68
CA ALA A 90 -7.42 4.60 0.07
C ALA A 90 -8.27 5.87 0.24
N HIS A 91 -9.51 5.85 -0.29
CA HIS A 91 -10.36 7.05 -0.16
C HIS A 91 -10.77 7.31 1.30
N GLY A 92 -10.93 6.25 2.10
CA GLY A 92 -11.26 6.41 3.52
C GLY A 92 -10.16 7.13 4.29
N LEU A 93 -8.89 6.78 4.02
CA LEU A 93 -7.77 7.44 4.69
C LEU A 93 -7.59 8.88 4.18
N VAL A 94 -7.78 9.13 2.88
CA VAL A 94 -7.71 10.50 2.33
C VAL A 94 -8.81 11.37 2.95
N GLU A 95 -10.03 10.83 3.10
CA GLU A 95 -11.13 11.53 3.78
C GLU A 95 -10.77 11.84 5.24
N ALA A 96 -10.17 10.88 5.94
CA ALA A 96 -9.75 11.07 7.34
C ALA A 96 -8.67 12.16 7.45
N ALA A 97 -7.73 12.20 6.50
CA ALA A 97 -6.69 13.24 6.44
C ALA A 97 -7.33 14.62 6.20
N GLN A 98 -8.25 14.69 5.25
CA GLN A 98 -8.95 15.95 4.93
C GLN A 98 -9.69 16.51 6.16
N LYS A 99 -10.33 15.64 6.94
CA LYS A 99 -11.03 16.05 8.17
C LYS A 99 -10.09 16.62 9.24
N ARG A 100 -8.79 16.29 9.17
CA ARG A 100 -7.76 16.85 10.06
C ARG A 100 -7.11 18.11 9.49
N GLY A 101 -7.56 18.57 8.32
CA GLY A 101 -6.97 19.73 7.66
C GLY A 101 -5.69 19.40 6.89
N TRP A 102 -5.42 18.13 6.61
CA TRP A 102 -4.27 17.69 5.82
C TRP A 102 -4.65 17.53 4.35
N LEU A 103 -3.68 17.71 3.48
CA LEU A 103 -3.85 17.45 2.04
C LEU A 103 -3.56 15.97 1.78
N GLY A 104 -4.58 15.22 1.37
CA GLY A 104 -4.44 13.80 1.03
C GLY A 104 -4.28 13.59 -0.46
N VAL A 105 -3.49 12.59 -0.85
CA VAL A 105 -3.35 12.22 -2.26
C VAL A 105 -3.15 10.71 -2.39
N VAL A 106 -3.82 10.10 -3.37
CA VAL A 106 -3.55 8.73 -3.80
C VAL A 106 -2.72 8.81 -5.09
N MET A 107 -1.51 8.27 -5.07
CA MET A 107 -0.72 8.06 -6.29
C MET A 107 -1.13 6.72 -6.89
N HIS A 108 -1.68 6.77 -8.10
CA HIS A 108 -2.01 5.53 -8.83
C HIS A 108 -0.75 5.01 -9.50
N PHE A 109 -0.44 3.75 -9.24
CA PHE A 109 0.65 3.08 -9.97
C PHE A 109 0.31 3.00 -11.46
N ARG A 110 1.33 2.85 -12.29
CA ARG A 110 1.19 2.80 -13.76
C ARG A 110 0.05 1.85 -14.17
N GLY A 111 -0.92 2.36 -14.94
CA GLY A 111 -2.05 1.60 -15.44
C GLY A 111 -3.19 1.38 -14.45
N CYS A 112 -3.12 1.93 -13.22
CA CYS A 112 -4.12 1.70 -12.18
C CYS A 112 -5.18 2.80 -12.04
N SER A 113 -5.07 3.89 -12.81
CA SER A 113 -6.04 4.99 -12.76
C SER A 113 -7.24 4.79 -13.70
N GLY A 114 -7.26 3.69 -14.45
CA GLY A 114 -8.29 3.41 -15.45
C GLY A 114 -7.77 3.52 -16.88
N GLU A 115 -6.67 4.22 -17.09
CA GLU A 115 -6.02 4.36 -18.39
C GLU A 115 -4.71 3.55 -18.38
N PRO A 116 -4.45 2.70 -19.42
CA PRO A 116 -3.18 1.98 -19.49
C PRO A 116 -2.00 2.95 -19.64
N ASN A 117 -0.94 2.68 -18.94
CA ASN A 117 0.29 3.46 -19.07
C ASN A 117 0.95 3.20 -20.45
N ARG A 118 1.72 4.16 -20.94
CA ARG A 118 2.24 4.19 -22.33
C ARG A 118 3.41 3.23 -22.55
N MET A 119 4.33 3.17 -21.58
CA MET A 119 5.60 2.45 -21.75
C MET A 119 5.48 0.97 -21.39
N HIS A 120 6.49 0.18 -21.76
CA HIS A 120 6.50 -1.26 -21.46
C HIS A 120 6.51 -1.55 -19.93
N ARG A 121 7.14 -0.68 -19.15
CA ARG A 121 7.22 -0.84 -17.70
C ARG A 121 5.83 -0.95 -17.07
N ILE A 122 5.73 -1.79 -16.03
CA ILE A 122 4.54 -1.92 -15.19
C ILE A 122 4.98 -1.73 -13.74
N TYR A 123 4.01 -1.45 -12.86
CA TYR A 123 4.32 -1.37 -11.43
C TYR A 123 4.56 -2.78 -10.86
N HIS A 124 5.32 -2.86 -9.79
CA HIS A 124 5.52 -4.11 -9.04
C HIS A 124 5.95 -3.83 -7.60
N SER A 125 6.06 -4.89 -6.78
CA SER A 125 6.25 -4.77 -5.33
C SER A 125 7.56 -4.09 -4.91
N GLY A 126 8.57 -4.06 -5.78
CA GLY A 126 9.86 -3.44 -5.50
C GLY A 126 10.14 -2.20 -6.35
N GLU A 127 9.15 -1.73 -7.13
CA GLU A 127 9.34 -0.58 -8.01
C GLU A 127 9.20 0.70 -7.19
N THR A 128 10.33 1.31 -6.84
CA THR A 128 10.40 2.47 -5.95
C THR A 128 10.65 3.79 -6.68
N GLU A 129 11.02 3.75 -7.97
CA GLU A 129 11.45 4.94 -8.70
C GLU A 129 10.32 5.95 -8.89
N ASP A 130 9.14 5.48 -9.30
CA ASP A 130 7.98 6.36 -9.53
C ASP A 130 7.55 7.04 -8.22
N ALA A 131 7.55 6.31 -7.11
CA ALA A 131 7.19 6.85 -5.80
C ALA A 131 8.22 7.88 -5.32
N SER A 132 9.51 7.58 -5.49
CA SER A 132 10.60 8.51 -5.18
C SER A 132 10.49 9.78 -6.03
N TRP A 133 10.28 9.61 -7.34
CA TRP A 133 10.10 10.73 -8.26
C TRP A 133 8.95 11.63 -7.84
N PHE A 134 7.80 11.03 -7.53
CA PHE A 134 6.61 11.76 -7.10
C PHE A 134 6.86 12.54 -5.79
N LEU A 135 7.46 11.89 -4.78
CA LEU A 135 7.72 12.56 -3.49
C LEU A 135 8.68 13.76 -3.66
N ARG A 136 9.71 13.61 -4.48
CA ARG A 136 10.65 14.70 -4.78
C ARG A 136 9.99 15.80 -5.61
N TRP A 137 9.17 15.42 -6.59
CA TRP A 137 8.37 16.36 -7.39
C TRP A 137 7.43 17.16 -6.47
N LEU A 138 6.77 16.49 -5.54
CA LEU A 138 5.85 17.11 -4.59
C LEU A 138 6.55 18.23 -3.79
N GLN A 139 7.77 17.98 -3.33
CA GLN A 139 8.55 18.95 -2.59
C GLN A 139 9.02 20.12 -3.48
N ARG A 140 9.46 19.80 -4.71
CA ARG A 140 9.90 20.84 -5.67
C ARG A 140 8.74 21.74 -6.11
N GLU A 141 7.59 21.15 -6.40
CA GLU A 141 6.44 21.87 -6.96
C GLU A 141 5.72 22.72 -5.94
N PHE A 142 5.50 22.19 -4.74
CA PHE A 142 4.67 22.87 -3.75
C PHE A 142 5.45 23.33 -2.51
N GLY A 143 6.78 23.21 -2.54
CA GLY A 143 7.63 23.60 -1.42
C GLY A 143 7.58 22.61 -0.27
N HIS A 144 8.27 22.95 0.81
CA HIS A 144 8.34 22.09 2.00
C HIS A 144 7.04 22.19 2.82
N ALA A 145 6.52 21.05 3.22
CA ALA A 145 5.45 20.91 4.21
C ALA A 145 5.60 19.54 4.85
N PRO A 146 5.21 19.37 6.13
CA PRO A 146 5.29 18.03 6.76
C PRO A 146 4.57 17.01 5.90
N THR A 147 5.24 15.90 5.60
CA THR A 147 4.76 14.90 4.64
C THR A 147 4.89 13.49 5.22
N ALA A 148 3.80 12.71 5.16
CA ALA A 148 3.81 11.31 5.53
C ALA A 148 3.40 10.44 4.33
N ALA A 149 3.96 9.23 4.26
CA ALA A 149 3.61 8.24 3.25
C ALA A 149 2.96 7.03 3.90
N VAL A 150 1.89 6.52 3.30
CA VAL A 150 1.18 5.33 3.79
C VAL A 150 1.10 4.32 2.65
N GLY A 151 1.60 3.10 2.88
CA GLY A 151 1.55 2.03 1.89
C GLY A 151 0.71 0.85 2.35
N TYR A 152 -0.15 0.36 1.47
CA TYR A 152 -1.03 -0.78 1.75
C TYR A 152 -0.63 -1.98 0.91
N SER A 153 -0.49 -3.15 1.55
CA SER A 153 -0.24 -4.42 0.86
C SER A 153 1.00 -4.31 -0.05
N LEU A 154 0.86 -4.50 -1.37
CA LEU A 154 1.95 -4.31 -2.34
C LEU A 154 2.61 -2.92 -2.18
N GLY A 155 1.79 -1.87 -2.07
CA GLY A 155 2.29 -0.51 -1.84
C GLY A 155 3.04 -0.37 -0.51
N GLY A 156 2.68 -1.18 0.48
CA GLY A 156 3.39 -1.25 1.76
C GLY A 156 4.78 -1.87 1.62
N ASN A 157 4.89 -2.97 0.88
CA ASN A 157 6.21 -3.56 0.61
C ASN A 157 7.09 -2.61 -0.21
N MET A 158 6.51 -2.00 -1.24
CA MET A 158 7.21 -1.00 -2.07
C MET A 158 7.70 0.16 -1.20
N LEU A 159 6.85 0.69 -0.32
CA LEU A 159 7.23 1.81 0.57
C LEU A 159 8.33 1.39 1.55
N ALA A 160 8.29 0.16 2.09
CA ALA A 160 9.37 -0.34 2.95
C ALA A 160 10.69 -0.42 2.21
N CYS A 161 10.67 -0.90 0.95
CA CYS A 161 11.86 -0.93 0.08
C CYS A 161 12.38 0.49 -0.16
N LEU A 162 11.49 1.44 -0.45
CA LEU A 162 11.86 2.83 -0.71
C LEU A 162 12.51 3.47 0.53
N LEU A 163 11.88 3.31 1.70
CA LEU A 163 12.40 3.82 2.97
C LEU A 163 13.79 3.24 3.27
N ALA A 164 13.99 1.95 3.02
CA ALA A 164 15.26 1.28 3.27
C ALA A 164 16.35 1.69 2.28
N LYS A 165 15.99 1.98 1.03
CA LYS A 165 16.93 2.39 -0.01
C LYS A 165 17.39 3.85 0.17
N GLU A 166 16.47 4.75 0.46
CA GLU A 166 16.76 6.19 0.48
C GLU A 166 17.04 6.74 1.89
N GLY A 167 16.62 6.03 2.92
CA GLY A 167 16.94 6.43 4.30
C GLY A 167 16.46 7.85 4.61
N ASN A 168 17.36 8.66 5.14
CA ASN A 168 17.04 10.04 5.53
C ASN A 168 16.85 11.00 4.33
N ASP A 169 17.30 10.61 3.14
CA ASP A 169 17.19 11.46 1.95
C ASP A 169 15.79 11.46 1.33
N LEU A 170 14.93 10.50 1.73
CA LEU A 170 13.56 10.48 1.27
C LEU A 170 12.78 11.65 1.88
N PRO A 171 12.09 12.48 1.06
CA PRO A 171 11.40 13.68 1.58
C PRO A 171 10.04 13.34 2.22
N VAL A 172 10.08 12.50 3.25
CA VAL A 172 8.93 12.24 4.14
C VAL A 172 9.40 12.35 5.59
N ASP A 173 8.51 12.76 6.48
CA ASP A 173 8.81 12.88 7.91
C ASP A 173 8.48 11.60 8.67
N ALA A 174 7.51 10.84 8.19
CA ALA A 174 7.10 9.57 8.79
C ALA A 174 6.40 8.68 7.75
N ALA A 175 6.26 7.39 8.06
CA ALA A 175 5.59 6.45 7.17
C ALA A 175 4.73 5.46 7.95
N VAL A 176 3.68 4.93 7.30
CA VAL A 176 2.89 3.83 7.85
C VAL A 176 2.77 2.74 6.79
N ILE A 177 2.96 1.51 7.20
CA ILE A 177 2.92 0.34 6.30
C ILE A 177 1.87 -0.62 6.84
N VAL A 178 0.89 -0.97 6.01
CA VAL A 178 -0.25 -1.80 6.44
C VAL A 178 -0.32 -3.08 5.61
N SER A 179 -0.35 -4.23 6.30
CA SER A 179 -0.57 -5.56 5.68
C SER A 179 0.37 -5.83 4.50
N ALA A 180 1.65 -5.53 4.66
CA ALA A 180 2.63 -5.65 3.57
C ALA A 180 3.21 -7.07 3.46
N PRO A 181 3.31 -7.62 2.24
CA PRO A 181 3.87 -8.96 2.02
C PRO A 181 5.41 -8.91 1.98
N PHE A 182 6.05 -8.69 3.15
CA PHE A 182 7.51 -8.52 3.26
C PHE A 182 8.33 -9.71 2.75
N MET A 183 7.68 -10.89 2.58
CA MET A 183 8.28 -12.10 2.05
C MET A 183 7.43 -12.56 0.86
N LEU A 184 7.68 -11.96 -0.31
CA LEU A 184 6.83 -12.16 -1.50
C LEU A 184 6.74 -13.62 -1.93
N GLU A 185 7.86 -14.35 -1.89
CA GLU A 185 7.88 -15.77 -2.25
C GLU A 185 6.95 -16.59 -1.33
N ALA A 186 7.06 -16.41 -0.01
CA ALA A 186 6.24 -17.11 0.97
C ALA A 186 4.74 -16.77 0.79
N CYS A 187 4.42 -15.49 0.57
CA CYS A 187 3.04 -15.05 0.33
C CYS A 187 2.48 -15.64 -0.96
N SER A 188 3.29 -15.70 -2.00
CA SER A 188 2.91 -16.30 -3.29
C SER A 188 2.46 -17.77 -3.09
N TYR A 189 3.26 -18.55 -2.36
CA TYR A 189 2.88 -19.95 -2.06
C TYR A 189 1.66 -20.03 -1.14
N HIS A 190 1.55 -19.12 -0.16
CA HIS A 190 0.39 -19.09 0.75
C HIS A 190 -0.91 -18.85 -0.04
N MET A 191 -0.88 -17.93 -1.01
CA MET A 191 -2.04 -17.58 -1.83
C MET A 191 -2.50 -18.74 -2.74
N GLU A 192 -1.68 -19.78 -2.93
CA GLU A 192 -2.04 -20.96 -3.71
C GLU A 192 -2.75 -22.02 -2.87
N LYS A 193 -2.99 -21.77 -1.56
CA LYS A 193 -3.55 -22.76 -0.62
C LYS A 193 -4.92 -22.33 -0.09
N GLY A 194 -5.73 -23.31 0.25
CA GLY A 194 -7.01 -23.11 0.95
C GLY A 194 -7.90 -22.07 0.33
N PHE A 195 -8.55 -21.30 1.17
CA PHE A 195 -9.46 -20.21 0.77
C PHE A 195 -8.72 -19.04 0.10
N SER A 196 -7.42 -18.88 0.37
CA SER A 196 -6.62 -17.80 -0.23
C SER A 196 -6.58 -17.90 -1.76
N ARG A 197 -6.81 -19.07 -2.33
CA ARG A 197 -6.97 -19.27 -3.78
C ARG A 197 -8.09 -18.42 -4.38
N VAL A 198 -9.14 -18.14 -3.59
CA VAL A 198 -10.25 -17.28 -4.05
C VAL A 198 -9.74 -15.84 -4.25
N TYR A 199 -8.97 -15.36 -3.29
CA TYR A 199 -8.37 -14.02 -3.41
C TYR A 199 -7.35 -13.97 -4.56
N GLN A 200 -6.53 -15.00 -4.68
CA GLN A 200 -5.58 -15.09 -5.80
C GLN A 200 -6.30 -15.02 -7.14
N ARG A 201 -7.38 -15.80 -7.31
CA ARG A 201 -8.16 -15.79 -8.55
C ARG A 201 -8.73 -14.40 -8.83
N TYR A 202 -9.29 -13.75 -7.79
CA TYR A 202 -9.84 -12.40 -7.92
C TYR A 202 -8.78 -11.40 -8.38
N LEU A 203 -7.64 -11.38 -7.70
CA LEU A 203 -6.53 -10.45 -8.03
C LEU A 203 -5.95 -10.75 -9.42
N LEU A 204 -5.78 -12.03 -9.74
CA LEU A 204 -5.27 -12.42 -11.06
C LEU A 204 -6.21 -11.95 -12.19
N ASN A 205 -7.51 -12.03 -11.97
CA ASN A 205 -8.47 -11.55 -12.97
C ASN A 205 -8.33 -10.05 -13.20
N LEU A 206 -8.08 -9.27 -12.14
CA LEU A 206 -7.84 -7.83 -12.27
C LEU A 206 -6.53 -7.56 -13.04
N LEU A 207 -5.45 -8.25 -12.68
CA LEU A 207 -4.17 -8.14 -13.38
C LEU A 207 -4.32 -8.47 -14.88
N LYS A 208 -5.04 -9.56 -15.18
CA LYS A 208 -5.28 -9.97 -16.57
C LYS A 208 -6.11 -8.95 -17.34
N ALA A 209 -7.13 -8.37 -16.70
CA ALA A 209 -7.97 -7.35 -17.32
C ALA A 209 -7.14 -6.09 -17.63
N ASN A 210 -6.29 -5.68 -16.68
CA ASN A 210 -5.40 -4.54 -16.85
C ASN A 210 -4.40 -4.79 -18.00
N ALA A 211 -3.73 -5.95 -17.99
CA ALA A 211 -2.79 -6.36 -19.04
C ALA A 211 -3.47 -6.44 -20.42
N ALA A 212 -4.71 -6.94 -20.48
CA ALA A 212 -5.46 -7.01 -21.73
C ALA A 212 -5.77 -5.61 -22.30
N ARG A 213 -6.16 -4.66 -21.41
CA ARG A 213 -6.37 -3.26 -21.84
C ARG A 213 -5.08 -2.66 -22.38
N LYS A 214 -3.95 -2.94 -21.70
CA LYS A 214 -2.64 -2.45 -22.14
C LYS A 214 -2.25 -3.03 -23.51
N LEU A 215 -2.43 -4.34 -23.70
CA LEU A 215 -2.16 -4.99 -25.00
C LEU A 215 -3.00 -4.38 -26.12
N ALA A 216 -4.26 -4.04 -25.84
CA ALA A 216 -5.17 -3.44 -26.82
C ALA A 216 -4.76 -1.99 -27.17
N ALA A 217 -4.38 -1.21 -26.16
CA ALA A 217 -4.01 0.20 -26.32
C ALA A 217 -2.61 0.37 -26.94
N TYR A 218 -1.66 -0.47 -26.52
CA TYR A 218 -0.25 -0.36 -26.90
C TYR A 218 0.31 -1.74 -27.27
N PRO A 219 -0.02 -2.24 -28.49
CA PRO A 219 0.46 -3.57 -28.92
C PRO A 219 1.99 -3.67 -28.88
N GLY A 220 2.49 -4.79 -28.38
CA GLY A 220 3.93 -5.04 -28.31
C GLY A 220 4.61 -4.54 -27.05
N THR A 221 3.90 -3.86 -26.15
CA THR A 221 4.49 -3.37 -24.89
C THR A 221 4.65 -4.45 -23.82
N LEU A 222 3.91 -5.56 -23.93
CA LEU A 222 4.08 -6.69 -23.03
C LEU A 222 4.74 -7.87 -23.75
N PRO A 223 5.53 -8.69 -23.06
CA PRO A 223 6.27 -9.79 -23.67
C PRO A 223 5.43 -11.05 -23.94
N ILE A 224 4.10 -10.92 -23.98
CA ILE A 224 3.16 -12.03 -24.24
C ILE A 224 2.01 -11.50 -25.09
N ASN A 225 1.28 -12.43 -25.69
CA ASN A 225 0.07 -12.11 -26.44
C ASN A 225 -1.20 -12.43 -25.62
N LEU A 226 -2.36 -12.08 -26.15
CA LEU A 226 -3.63 -12.27 -25.45
C LEU A 226 -3.96 -13.74 -25.15
N ALA A 227 -3.58 -14.68 -26.05
CA ALA A 227 -3.81 -16.11 -25.82
C ALA A 227 -2.99 -16.62 -24.64
N GLN A 228 -1.71 -16.21 -24.59
CA GLN A 228 -0.83 -16.54 -23.46
C GLN A 228 -1.37 -15.94 -22.17
N LEU A 229 -1.81 -14.65 -22.19
CA LEU A 229 -2.39 -14.00 -21.03
C LEU A 229 -3.62 -14.77 -20.51
N LYS A 230 -4.49 -15.20 -21.41
CA LYS A 230 -5.70 -15.96 -21.04
C LYS A 230 -5.36 -17.30 -20.37
N SER A 231 -4.24 -17.94 -20.74
CA SER A 231 -3.82 -19.24 -20.19
C SER A 231 -3.26 -19.16 -18.77
N VAL A 232 -2.84 -17.96 -18.32
CA VAL A 232 -2.27 -17.76 -16.97
C VAL A 232 -3.31 -18.12 -15.90
N ARG A 233 -2.90 -18.94 -14.91
CA ARG A 233 -3.77 -19.44 -13.84
C ARG A 233 -3.36 -18.99 -12.42
N ARG A 234 -2.13 -18.47 -12.26
CA ARG A 234 -1.58 -18.07 -10.95
C ARG A 234 -0.87 -16.71 -11.08
N ILE A 235 -0.84 -15.96 -9.99
CA ILE A 235 -0.11 -14.69 -9.96
C ILE A 235 1.38 -14.94 -10.26
N ARG A 236 1.96 -16.01 -9.72
CA ARG A 236 3.36 -16.33 -9.98
C ARG A 236 3.64 -16.58 -11.49
N GLU A 237 2.71 -17.22 -12.20
CA GLU A 237 2.82 -17.38 -13.66
C GLU A 237 2.76 -16.03 -14.39
N PHE A 238 1.90 -15.13 -13.91
CA PHE A 238 1.84 -13.75 -14.43
C PHE A 238 3.19 -13.06 -14.21
N ASP A 239 3.73 -13.20 -13.01
CA ASP A 239 5.03 -12.57 -12.69
C ASP A 239 6.18 -13.19 -13.48
N ASP A 240 6.18 -14.50 -13.73
CA ASP A 240 7.18 -15.15 -14.59
C ASP A 240 7.14 -14.61 -16.02
N LEU A 241 5.93 -14.52 -16.58
CA LEU A 241 5.75 -14.23 -18.00
C LEU A 241 5.80 -12.74 -18.31
N ILE A 242 5.46 -11.88 -17.36
CA ILE A 242 5.34 -10.44 -17.58
C ILE A 242 6.28 -9.66 -16.66
N THR A 243 6.03 -9.66 -15.36
CA THR A 243 6.76 -8.80 -14.41
C THR A 243 8.26 -9.03 -14.48
N ALA A 244 8.69 -10.29 -14.37
CA ALA A 244 10.12 -10.63 -14.36
C ALA A 244 10.77 -10.25 -15.69
N ARG A 245 10.14 -10.60 -16.82
CA ARG A 245 10.70 -10.32 -18.14
C ARG A 245 10.86 -8.83 -18.43
N ILE A 246 9.84 -8.03 -18.05
CA ILE A 246 9.87 -6.58 -18.28
C ILE A 246 10.99 -5.93 -17.48
N HIS A 247 11.17 -6.38 -16.24
CA HIS A 247 12.08 -5.71 -15.30
C HIS A 247 13.45 -6.38 -15.16
N GLY A 248 13.72 -7.39 -15.99
CA GLY A 248 15.05 -8.00 -16.07
C GLY A 248 15.40 -8.99 -14.97
N TYR A 249 14.38 -9.53 -14.28
CA TYR A 249 14.58 -10.63 -13.33
C TYR A 249 14.62 -11.95 -14.08
N ALA A 250 15.35 -12.93 -13.54
CA ALA A 250 15.46 -14.24 -14.15
C ALA A 250 14.11 -14.97 -14.24
N ASP A 251 13.33 -14.85 -13.18
CA ASP A 251 11.97 -15.45 -13.06
C ASP A 251 11.21 -14.78 -11.90
N ALA A 252 10.00 -15.24 -11.60
CA ALA A 252 9.20 -14.71 -10.51
C ALA A 252 9.88 -14.90 -9.14
N ILE A 253 10.60 -15.99 -8.93
CA ILE A 253 11.27 -16.26 -7.65
C ILE A 253 12.42 -15.26 -7.46
N ASP A 254 13.19 -15.01 -8.50
CA ASP A 254 14.25 -13.99 -8.48
C ASP A 254 13.66 -12.60 -8.18
N TYR A 255 12.56 -12.24 -8.86
CA TYR A 255 11.83 -10.99 -8.59
C TYR A 255 11.42 -10.92 -7.12
N TYR A 256 10.79 -11.98 -6.59
CA TYR A 256 10.32 -12.01 -5.21
C TYR A 256 11.48 -11.83 -4.21
N ARG A 257 12.61 -12.49 -4.45
CA ARG A 257 13.78 -12.42 -3.56
C ARG A 257 14.40 -11.03 -3.57
N GLN A 258 14.52 -10.43 -4.76
CA GLN A 258 15.13 -9.09 -4.88
C GLN A 258 14.21 -7.97 -4.36
N CYS A 259 12.90 -8.19 -4.39
CA CYS A 259 11.92 -7.15 -4.08
C CYS A 259 11.20 -7.32 -2.74
N SER A 260 11.50 -8.38 -1.98
CA SER A 260 10.98 -8.55 -0.62
C SER A 260 11.66 -7.57 0.34
N ALA A 261 10.86 -6.83 1.10
CA ALA A 261 11.41 -5.82 2.01
C ALA A 261 12.01 -6.41 3.29
N MET A 262 11.66 -7.65 3.67
CA MET A 262 12.10 -8.25 4.94
C MET A 262 13.62 -8.11 5.19
N PRO A 263 14.51 -8.44 4.22
CA PRO A 263 15.95 -8.36 4.49
C PRO A 263 16.48 -6.95 4.68
N MET A 264 15.69 -5.93 4.35
CA MET A 264 16.17 -4.55 4.40
C MET A 264 15.41 -3.68 5.42
N LEU A 265 14.47 -4.26 6.19
CA LEU A 265 13.71 -3.50 7.20
C LEU A 265 14.62 -2.82 8.23
N ASN A 266 15.75 -3.44 8.57
CA ASN A 266 16.74 -2.88 9.52
C ASN A 266 17.41 -1.59 9.01
N ARG A 267 17.24 -1.26 7.74
CA ARG A 267 17.81 -0.06 7.12
C ARG A 267 16.87 1.13 7.11
N ILE A 268 15.63 0.95 7.54
CA ILE A 268 14.64 2.04 7.61
C ILE A 268 15.12 3.08 8.62
N ALA A 269 15.29 4.32 8.17
CA ALA A 269 15.81 5.41 9.00
C ALA A 269 14.71 6.38 9.48
N LYS A 270 13.57 6.42 8.79
CA LYS A 270 12.47 7.32 9.13
C LYS A 270 11.54 6.70 10.18
N PRO A 271 10.91 7.52 11.05
CA PRO A 271 9.85 7.02 11.93
C PRO A 271 8.81 6.26 11.10
N THR A 272 8.58 5.01 11.45
CA THR A 272 7.69 4.13 10.66
C THR A 272 6.84 3.26 11.57
N LEU A 273 5.53 3.26 11.35
CA LEU A 273 4.59 2.35 11.99
C LEU A 273 4.23 1.24 11.00
N ILE A 274 4.43 0.01 11.40
CA ILE A 274 4.02 -1.16 10.61
C ILE A 274 2.82 -1.81 11.31
N ILE A 275 1.71 -1.98 10.61
CA ILE A 275 0.49 -2.61 11.14
C ILE A 275 0.23 -3.92 10.39
N HIS A 276 0.05 -5.00 11.12
CA HIS A 276 -0.20 -6.33 10.54
C HIS A 276 -1.14 -7.13 11.44
N ALA A 277 -1.99 -7.97 10.85
CA ALA A 277 -2.87 -8.89 11.56
C ALA A 277 -2.34 -10.32 11.41
N LYS A 278 -2.25 -11.05 12.52
CA LYS A 278 -1.82 -12.46 12.50
C LYS A 278 -2.70 -13.33 11.61
N ASP A 279 -3.99 -12.96 11.52
CA ASP A 279 -4.98 -13.74 10.76
C ASP A 279 -5.11 -13.29 9.30
N ASP A 280 -4.17 -12.50 8.77
CA ASP A 280 -4.23 -12.01 7.38
C ASP A 280 -4.24 -13.20 6.40
N PRO A 281 -5.33 -13.38 5.61
CA PRO A 281 -5.45 -14.55 4.72
C PRO A 281 -4.54 -14.50 3.49
N PHE A 282 -3.85 -13.39 3.24
CA PHE A 282 -2.90 -13.25 2.12
C PHE A 282 -1.48 -13.63 2.55
N MET A 283 -1.21 -13.70 3.85
CA MET A 283 0.15 -13.69 4.38
C MET A 283 0.53 -15.01 5.03
N ASP A 284 1.76 -15.41 4.79
CA ASP A 284 2.41 -16.45 5.59
C ASP A 284 3.00 -15.79 6.85
N HIS A 285 3.11 -16.55 7.93
CA HIS A 285 3.67 -16.04 9.20
C HIS A 285 5.12 -15.51 9.04
N GLN A 286 5.82 -15.92 7.99
CA GLN A 286 7.17 -15.45 7.71
C GLN A 286 7.24 -13.95 7.42
N VAL A 287 6.11 -13.28 7.16
CA VAL A 287 6.09 -11.80 6.97
C VAL A 287 6.27 -11.04 8.28
N ILE A 288 6.16 -11.73 9.43
CA ILE A 288 6.31 -11.09 10.74
C ILE A 288 7.82 -11.03 11.06
N PRO A 289 8.40 -9.83 11.12
CA PRO A 289 9.83 -9.71 11.40
C PRO A 289 10.15 -10.04 12.86
N LYS A 290 11.37 -10.46 13.09
CA LYS A 290 11.86 -10.65 14.47
C LYS A 290 12.06 -9.27 15.10
N PRO A 291 11.71 -9.08 16.38
CA PRO A 291 11.85 -7.78 17.04
C PRO A 291 13.27 -7.19 16.94
N GLU A 292 14.27 -8.04 17.11
CA GLU A 292 15.66 -7.64 17.06
C GLU A 292 16.15 -7.22 15.67
N SER A 293 15.36 -7.51 14.62
CA SER A 293 15.72 -7.12 13.25
C SER A 293 15.20 -5.73 12.87
N LEU A 294 14.40 -5.10 13.76
CA LEU A 294 13.80 -3.80 13.47
C LEU A 294 14.59 -2.68 14.17
N PRO A 295 14.87 -1.57 13.47
CA PRO A 295 15.57 -0.45 14.08
C PRO A 295 14.64 0.31 15.05
N PRO A 296 15.21 1.08 16.00
CA PRO A 296 14.42 1.70 17.07
C PRO A 296 13.34 2.69 16.60
N GLN A 297 13.47 3.25 15.42
CA GLN A 297 12.47 4.18 14.86
C GLN A 297 11.29 3.47 14.21
N VAL A 298 11.32 2.13 14.12
CA VAL A 298 10.22 1.33 13.58
C VAL A 298 9.39 0.76 14.73
N GLU A 299 8.11 1.14 14.76
CA GLU A 299 7.10 0.55 15.66
C GLU A 299 6.34 -0.53 14.88
N TYR A 300 6.28 -1.75 15.42
CA TYR A 300 5.55 -2.85 14.77
C TYR A 300 4.34 -3.21 15.61
N GLN A 301 3.15 -2.98 15.07
CA GLN A 301 1.87 -3.29 15.74
C GLN A 301 1.26 -4.54 15.12
N LEU A 302 1.31 -5.63 15.85
CA LEU A 302 0.75 -6.93 15.44
C LEU A 302 -0.56 -7.17 16.19
N THR A 303 -1.67 -7.30 15.48
CA THR A 303 -2.98 -7.58 16.07
C THR A 303 -3.35 -9.05 15.85
N GLU A 304 -4.17 -9.61 16.75
CA GLU A 304 -4.63 -10.99 16.61
C GLU A 304 -5.58 -11.14 15.42
N HIS A 305 -6.41 -10.12 15.17
CA HIS A 305 -7.42 -10.10 14.12
C HIS A 305 -7.25 -8.83 13.28
N GLY A 306 -7.86 -8.82 12.10
CA GLY A 306 -7.83 -7.67 11.20
C GLY A 306 -7.99 -8.04 9.73
N GLY A 307 -7.70 -9.30 9.39
CA GLY A 307 -7.73 -9.75 8.00
C GLY A 307 -6.70 -8.99 7.15
N HIS A 308 -6.92 -8.93 5.85
CA HIS A 308 -6.06 -8.21 4.93
C HIS A 308 -6.58 -6.78 4.74
N VAL A 309 -5.90 -5.81 5.34
CA VAL A 309 -6.25 -4.36 5.28
C VAL A 309 -7.66 -4.05 5.84
N GLY A 310 -8.32 -4.99 6.49
CA GLY A 310 -9.71 -4.81 6.92
C GLY A 310 -9.86 -3.94 8.14
N PHE A 311 -9.51 -4.49 9.29
CA PHE A 311 -9.50 -3.80 10.58
C PHE A 311 -10.82 -3.07 10.87
N ILE A 312 -11.95 -3.79 10.72
CA ILE A 312 -13.27 -3.23 11.01
C ILE A 312 -13.64 -3.52 12.47
N GLY A 313 -13.81 -2.46 13.23
CA GLY A 313 -14.30 -2.50 14.61
C GLY A 313 -15.73 -1.99 14.73
N GLY A 314 -16.14 -1.70 15.97
CA GLY A 314 -17.46 -1.15 16.24
C GLY A 314 -18.57 -2.19 16.20
N THR A 315 -19.74 -1.79 15.69
CA THR A 315 -20.92 -2.66 15.58
C THR A 315 -21.48 -2.60 14.15
N LEU A 316 -22.38 -3.50 13.81
CA LEU A 316 -23.04 -3.50 12.48
C LEU A 316 -23.74 -2.17 12.17
N LEU A 317 -24.33 -1.55 13.17
CA LEU A 317 -25.01 -0.26 12.99
C LEU A 317 -24.03 0.91 12.94
N HIS A 318 -22.88 0.77 13.57
CA HIS A 318 -21.84 1.82 13.64
C HIS A 318 -20.47 1.18 13.37
N PRO A 319 -20.21 0.78 12.12
CA PRO A 319 -18.89 0.18 11.79
C PRO A 319 -17.80 1.24 11.87
N GLN A 320 -16.66 0.84 12.41
CA GLN A 320 -15.50 1.71 12.58
C GLN A 320 -14.35 1.19 11.72
N MET A 321 -13.89 1.99 10.79
CA MET A 321 -12.69 1.71 10.00
C MET A 321 -11.50 2.14 10.86
N TRP A 322 -10.97 1.22 11.65
CA TRP A 322 -9.95 1.51 12.67
C TRP A 322 -8.70 2.19 12.09
N LEU A 323 -8.29 1.80 10.89
CA LEU A 323 -7.12 2.41 10.23
C LEU A 323 -7.31 3.90 9.97
N GLU A 324 -8.56 4.35 9.72
CA GLU A 324 -8.87 5.75 9.44
C GLU A 324 -8.73 6.65 10.67
N SER A 325 -8.64 6.07 11.86
CA SER A 325 -8.30 6.81 13.08
C SER A 325 -6.86 6.51 13.52
N ARG A 326 -6.48 5.23 13.56
CA ARG A 326 -5.16 4.82 14.06
C ARG A 326 -4.00 5.48 13.30
N ILE A 327 -4.09 5.48 11.96
CA ILE A 327 -3.01 6.04 11.12
C ILE A 327 -2.88 7.55 11.35
N PRO A 328 -3.94 8.37 11.19
CA PRO A 328 -3.80 9.80 11.45
C PRO A 328 -3.43 10.12 12.90
N ASP A 329 -3.95 9.38 13.89
CA ASP A 329 -3.58 9.61 15.29
C ASP A 329 -2.07 9.47 15.51
N TRP A 330 -1.48 8.41 14.95
CA TRP A 330 -0.02 8.20 15.06
C TRP A 330 0.76 9.27 14.30
N LEU A 331 0.28 9.65 13.11
CA LEU A 331 0.96 10.63 12.24
C LEU A 331 0.88 12.07 12.75
N THR A 332 -0.07 12.39 13.62
CA THR A 332 -0.23 13.74 14.19
C THR A 332 1.08 14.27 14.78
N THR A 333 1.82 13.39 15.47
CA THR A 333 3.12 13.76 16.08
C THR A 333 4.12 14.30 15.06
N TYR A 334 4.04 13.83 13.82
CA TYR A 334 5.00 14.17 12.76
C TYR A 334 4.48 15.25 11.81
N LEU A 335 3.16 15.30 11.61
CA LEU A 335 2.55 16.22 10.65
C LEU A 335 2.09 17.52 11.28
N GLU A 336 1.75 17.49 12.58
CA GLU A 336 1.29 18.67 13.30
C GLU A 336 2.36 19.06 14.34
N ALA A 337 3.57 19.38 13.86
CA ALA A 337 4.64 19.80 14.75
C ALA A 337 4.15 20.98 15.61
N LYS A 338 4.34 20.85 16.92
CA LYS A 338 3.98 21.90 17.87
C LYS A 338 4.68 23.19 17.45
N SER A 339 3.88 24.23 17.16
CA SER A 339 4.42 25.58 16.99
C SER A 339 5.08 25.94 18.32
N CYS A 340 6.40 25.94 18.35
CA CYS A 340 7.15 26.48 19.50
C CYS A 340 7.09 28.00 19.47
#